data_945d2e9bbd9bd949445bba7748018ed2
#
_entry.id   945d2e9bbd9bd949445bba7748018ed2
#
_cell.length_a   1.000
_cell.length_b   1.000
_cell.length_c   1.000
_cell.angle_alpha   90.00
_cell.angle_beta   90.00
_cell.angle_gamma   90.00
#
_symmetry.space_group_name_H-M   'P 1'
#
loop_
_entity.id
_entity.type
_entity.pdbx_description
1 polymer ?
#
loop_
_entity_poly.entity_id
_entity_poly.type
_entity_poly.pdbx_seq_one_letter_code
_entity_poly.pdbx_strand_id
1 'polypeptide(L)'
;RQRQMCIRDSNNCAIGNAYPTFEEGRKYLAPGLFGPCGYGFPSVLGAKIGCPNIPVVGFAGDGAFGISMNEMTSCAREEWPAITMVIFRNYQWGAEKRNSILWYDNNFVGTELDPELSYAKVAEGCGLKGVIVKTMDELTNSLRTACEEQSNGVTTFIEVILNQELGEPFRRDAMKKPVEVAGINPDDMSQEQHG
;
A
#
# COMPACT_ATOMS: atom_id res chain seq x y z
N ARG A 1 2.12 25.69 5.00
CA ARG A 1 2.04 24.21 5.11
C ARG A 1 1.04 23.73 4.08
N GLN A 2 1.48 22.93 3.11
CA GLN A 2 0.58 22.33 2.13
C GLN A 2 -0.29 21.30 2.82
N ARG A 3 -1.62 21.43 2.65
CA ARG A 3 -2.59 20.44 3.12
C ARG A 3 -2.59 19.28 2.13
N GLN A 4 -2.19 18.12 2.56
CA GLN A 4 -2.15 16.90 1.75
C GLN A 4 -3.25 15.94 2.17
N MET A 5 -3.77 15.15 1.22
CA MET A 5 -4.62 14.01 1.50
C MET A 5 -3.81 12.72 1.37
N CYS A 6 -3.91 11.84 2.36
CA CYS A 6 -3.22 10.56 2.39
C CYS A 6 -4.21 9.40 2.25
N ILE A 7 -3.89 8.44 1.38
CA ILE A 7 -4.69 7.23 1.18
C ILE A 7 -3.79 6.02 1.35
N ARG A 8 -4.26 5.01 2.09
CA ARG A 8 -3.46 3.83 2.40
C ARG A 8 -4.19 2.55 2.03
N ASP A 9 -3.40 1.54 1.64
CA ASP A 9 -3.89 0.25 1.19
C ASP A 9 -3.37 -0.88 2.09
N SER A 10 -4.18 -1.94 2.26
CA SER A 10 -3.84 -3.19 2.93
C SER A 10 -3.22 -2.97 4.33
N ASN A 11 -2.18 -3.70 4.66
CA ASN A 11 -1.45 -3.61 5.93
C ASN A 11 -0.90 -2.21 6.24
N ASN A 12 -0.61 -1.41 5.21
CA ASN A 12 -0.20 -0.02 5.41
C ASN A 12 -1.28 0.84 6.06
N CYS A 13 -2.55 0.44 5.98
CA CYS A 13 -3.65 1.09 6.70
C CYS A 13 -3.50 0.95 8.21
N ALA A 14 -3.26 -0.26 8.69
CA ALA A 14 -3.13 -0.55 10.10
C ALA A 14 -1.92 0.17 10.73
N ILE A 15 -0.77 0.08 10.07
CA ILE A 15 0.44 0.81 10.49
C ILE A 15 0.21 2.33 10.37
N GLY A 16 -0.42 2.76 9.30
CA GLY A 16 -0.73 4.16 9.05
C GLY A 16 -1.65 4.78 10.09
N ASN A 17 -2.61 4.03 10.62
CA ASN A 17 -3.50 4.52 11.68
C ASN A 17 -2.76 4.81 13.00
N ALA A 18 -1.61 4.19 13.22
CA ALA A 18 -0.82 4.34 14.44
C ALA A 18 0.12 5.56 14.44
N TYR A 19 0.58 5.99 13.25
CA TYR A 19 1.67 6.97 13.17
C TYR A 19 1.32 8.34 12.56
N PRO A 20 0.41 8.48 11.57
CA PRO A 20 0.15 9.78 10.98
C PRO A 20 -0.58 10.72 11.91
N THR A 21 -0.19 11.97 11.88
CA THR A 21 -0.88 13.07 12.56
C THR A 21 -1.54 13.97 11.52
N PHE A 22 -2.85 14.19 11.68
CA PHE A 22 -3.64 15.08 10.82
C PHE A 22 -4.14 16.26 11.64
N GLU A 23 -3.85 17.47 11.17
CA GLU A 23 -4.19 18.69 11.91
C GLU A 23 -5.69 19.03 11.86
N GLU A 24 -6.35 18.82 10.70
CA GLU A 24 -7.77 19.16 10.50
C GLU A 24 -8.42 18.38 9.34
N GLY A 25 -9.71 18.13 9.44
CA GLY A 25 -10.58 17.67 8.36
C GLY A 25 -10.38 16.21 7.94
N ARG A 26 -11.10 15.78 6.91
CA ARG A 26 -11.04 14.44 6.33
C ARG A 26 -9.90 14.35 5.33
N LYS A 27 -8.67 14.18 5.81
CA LYS A 27 -7.47 14.12 4.97
C LYS A 27 -6.83 12.74 4.90
N TYR A 28 -7.49 11.75 5.48
CA TYR A 28 -7.02 10.38 5.50
C TYR A 28 -8.15 9.44 5.08
N LEU A 29 -7.86 8.56 4.12
CA LEU A 29 -8.74 7.50 3.67
C LEU A 29 -8.04 6.15 3.82
N ALA A 30 -8.76 5.18 4.32
CA ALA A 30 -8.33 3.81 4.46
C ALA A 30 -9.51 2.87 4.21
N PRO A 31 -9.30 1.63 3.77
CA PRO A 31 -10.38 0.70 3.42
C PRO A 31 -11.19 0.20 4.63
N GLY A 32 -10.90 0.72 5.82
CA GLY A 32 -11.62 0.37 7.04
C GLY A 32 -11.30 -1.02 7.56
N LEU A 33 -12.30 -1.65 8.20
CA LEU A 33 -12.14 -2.92 8.90
C LEU A 33 -11.83 -4.10 7.96
N PHE A 34 -12.40 -4.11 6.77
CA PHE A 34 -12.25 -5.21 5.83
C PHE A 34 -10.88 -5.25 5.16
N GLY A 35 -10.21 -4.11 5.01
CA GLY A 35 -8.84 -3.98 4.50
C GLY A 35 -8.57 -4.59 3.13
N PRO A 36 -9.44 -4.44 2.09
CA PRO A 36 -9.21 -5.05 0.79
C PRO A 36 -7.93 -4.53 0.16
N CYS A 37 -7.10 -5.44 -0.36
CA CYS A 37 -5.93 -5.10 -1.16
C CYS A 37 -6.35 -4.55 -2.53
N GLY A 38 -5.59 -3.58 -3.06
CA GLY A 38 -5.89 -2.94 -4.34
C GLY A 38 -6.88 -1.77 -4.25
N TYR A 39 -7.38 -1.46 -3.05
CA TYR A 39 -8.26 -0.31 -2.80
C TYR A 39 -7.54 1.04 -2.99
N GLY A 40 -6.28 1.12 -2.56
CA GLY A 40 -5.58 2.40 -2.38
C GLY A 40 -5.40 3.18 -3.67
N PHE A 41 -4.86 2.56 -4.68
CA PHE A 41 -4.50 3.27 -5.91
C PHE A 41 -5.72 3.87 -6.64
N PRO A 42 -6.80 3.13 -6.94
CA PRO A 42 -8.01 3.72 -7.53
C PRO A 42 -8.63 4.81 -6.66
N SER A 43 -8.56 4.65 -5.33
CA SER A 43 -9.08 5.66 -4.38
C SER A 43 -8.28 6.95 -4.40
N VAL A 44 -6.97 6.90 -4.68
CA VAL A 44 -6.12 8.10 -4.85
C VAL A 44 -6.60 8.94 -6.03
N LEU A 45 -6.91 8.30 -7.15
CA LEU A 45 -7.49 8.96 -8.34
C LEU A 45 -8.83 9.62 -8.00
N GLY A 46 -9.76 8.86 -7.40
CA GLY A 46 -11.06 9.40 -7.01
C GLY A 46 -10.95 10.58 -6.02
N ALA A 47 -10.05 10.47 -5.04
CA ALA A 47 -9.82 11.56 -4.08
C ALA A 47 -9.24 12.81 -4.74
N LYS A 48 -8.35 12.66 -5.71
CA LYS A 48 -7.79 13.79 -6.44
C LYS A 48 -8.83 14.49 -7.33
N ILE A 49 -9.74 13.72 -7.93
CA ILE A 49 -10.89 14.29 -8.67
C ILE A 49 -11.77 15.11 -7.72
N GLY A 50 -12.07 14.57 -6.52
CA GLY A 50 -12.87 15.26 -5.51
C GLY A 50 -12.16 16.46 -4.84
N CYS A 51 -10.83 16.50 -4.88
CA CYS A 51 -10.00 17.52 -4.24
C CYS A 51 -8.88 17.99 -5.19
N PRO A 52 -9.20 18.62 -6.33
CA PRO A 52 -8.22 18.91 -7.40
C PRO A 52 -7.10 19.86 -6.98
N ASN A 53 -7.39 20.75 -6.02
CA ASN A 53 -6.49 21.86 -5.63
C ASN A 53 -5.51 21.49 -4.49
N ILE A 54 -5.55 20.26 -3.98
CA ILE A 54 -4.62 19.82 -2.93
C ILE A 54 -3.83 18.61 -3.41
N PRO A 55 -2.57 18.47 -2.99
CA PRO A 55 -1.81 17.26 -3.27
C PRO A 55 -2.46 16.03 -2.63
N VAL A 56 -2.55 14.95 -3.40
CA VAL A 56 -3.05 13.65 -2.94
C VAL A 56 -1.95 12.62 -3.04
N VAL A 57 -1.67 11.93 -1.94
CA VAL A 57 -0.60 10.93 -1.84
C VAL A 57 -1.19 9.59 -1.44
N GLY A 58 -0.92 8.57 -2.22
CA GLY A 58 -1.26 7.18 -1.92
C GLY A 58 -0.07 6.41 -1.36
N PHE A 59 -0.35 5.45 -0.49
CA PHE A 59 0.65 4.53 0.07
C PHE A 59 0.14 3.10 -0.05
N ALA A 60 0.91 2.23 -0.67
CA ALA A 60 0.57 0.81 -0.80
C ALA A 60 1.81 -0.06 -0.65
N GLY A 61 1.64 -1.30 -0.20
CA GLY A 61 2.63 -2.35 -0.39
C GLY A 61 2.65 -2.80 -1.84
N ASP A 62 3.74 -3.39 -2.27
CA ASP A 62 3.94 -3.87 -3.64
C ASP A 62 2.89 -4.91 -4.07
N GLY A 63 2.53 -5.86 -3.20
CA GLY A 63 1.47 -6.82 -3.49
C GLY A 63 0.11 -6.14 -3.71
N ALA A 64 -0.31 -5.27 -2.80
CA ALA A 64 -1.59 -4.56 -2.92
C ALA A 64 -1.63 -3.63 -4.13
N PHE A 65 -0.53 -2.92 -4.40
CA PHE A 65 -0.41 -2.07 -5.57
C PHE A 65 -0.49 -2.86 -6.88
N GLY A 66 0.17 -4.02 -6.93
CA GLY A 66 0.17 -4.90 -8.11
C GLY A 66 -1.21 -5.33 -8.58
N ILE A 67 -2.19 -5.44 -7.66
CA ILE A 67 -3.57 -5.81 -7.99
C ILE A 67 -4.25 -4.78 -8.92
N SER A 68 -3.96 -3.51 -8.73
CA SER A 68 -4.59 -2.40 -9.48
C SER A 68 -3.59 -1.57 -10.30
N MET A 69 -2.39 -2.09 -10.55
CA MET A 69 -1.35 -1.35 -11.26
C MET A 69 -1.73 -0.97 -12.70
N ASN A 70 -2.69 -1.69 -13.32
CA ASN A 70 -3.26 -1.35 -14.62
C ASN A 70 -3.86 0.07 -14.67
N GLU A 71 -4.27 0.64 -13.52
CA GLU A 71 -4.76 2.02 -13.43
C GLU A 71 -3.66 3.07 -13.74
N MET A 72 -2.39 2.66 -13.84
CA MET A 72 -1.34 3.55 -14.37
C MET A 72 -1.68 4.04 -15.79
N THR A 73 -2.32 3.22 -16.60
CA THR A 73 -2.75 3.62 -17.94
C THR A 73 -3.84 4.70 -17.91
N SER A 74 -4.68 4.70 -16.86
CA SER A 74 -5.64 5.79 -16.62
C SER A 74 -4.91 7.08 -16.22
N CYS A 75 -3.90 6.98 -15.35
CA CYS A 75 -3.10 8.14 -14.93
C CYS A 75 -2.32 8.80 -16.07
N ALA A 76 -2.00 8.06 -17.12
CA ALA A 76 -1.27 8.56 -18.29
C ALA A 76 -2.15 9.39 -19.25
N ARG A 77 -3.44 9.45 -19.01
CA ARG A 77 -4.39 10.23 -19.83
C ARG A 77 -4.38 11.71 -19.38
N GLU A 78 -4.32 12.63 -20.32
CA GLU A 78 -4.24 14.07 -20.06
C GLU A 78 -5.42 14.64 -19.25
N GLU A 79 -6.60 14.04 -19.38
CA GLU A 79 -7.78 14.50 -18.64
C GLU A 79 -7.80 14.11 -17.17
N TRP A 80 -6.86 13.26 -16.71
CA TRP A 80 -6.81 12.83 -15.31
C TRP A 80 -5.87 13.71 -14.47
N PRO A 81 -6.28 14.08 -13.26
CA PRO A 81 -5.46 14.95 -12.42
C PRO A 81 -4.24 14.20 -11.87
N ALA A 82 -3.13 14.93 -11.76
CA ALA A 82 -1.87 14.38 -11.27
C ALA A 82 -1.92 13.95 -9.79
N ILE A 83 -1.29 12.82 -9.48
CA ILE A 83 -1.22 12.20 -8.15
C ILE A 83 0.23 11.85 -7.80
N THR A 84 0.45 11.49 -6.52
CA THR A 84 1.69 10.84 -6.07
C THR A 84 1.35 9.50 -5.44
N MET A 85 2.04 8.44 -5.85
CA MET A 85 1.89 7.10 -5.29
C MET A 85 3.22 6.61 -4.73
N VAL A 86 3.22 6.19 -3.47
CA VAL A 86 4.38 5.59 -2.79
C VAL A 86 4.13 4.10 -2.65
N ILE A 87 5.04 3.30 -3.18
CA ILE A 87 4.96 1.85 -3.22
C ILE A 87 6.10 1.28 -2.36
N PHE A 88 5.74 0.68 -1.24
CA PHE A 88 6.68 -0.01 -0.35
C PHE A 88 7.02 -1.38 -0.91
N ARG A 89 8.20 -1.49 -1.47
CA ARG A 89 8.69 -2.66 -2.21
C ARG A 89 9.54 -3.56 -1.33
N ASN A 90 8.92 -4.56 -0.69
CA ASN A 90 9.61 -5.57 0.09
C ASN A 90 9.59 -6.97 -0.54
N TYR A 91 9.12 -7.10 -1.77
CA TYR A 91 9.12 -8.31 -2.61
C TYR A 91 8.31 -9.48 -2.03
N GLN A 92 7.31 -9.20 -1.19
CA GLN A 92 6.52 -10.25 -0.55
C GLN A 92 5.15 -9.77 -0.05
N TRP A 93 4.23 -10.70 0.06
CA TRP A 93 3.01 -10.53 0.83
C TRP A 93 3.34 -10.70 2.32
N GLY A 94 3.85 -9.65 2.95
CA GLY A 94 4.40 -9.73 4.31
C GLY A 94 3.40 -10.13 5.39
N ALA A 95 2.13 -9.76 5.26
CA ALA A 95 1.08 -10.17 6.19
C ALA A 95 0.79 -11.67 6.10
N GLU A 96 0.65 -12.19 4.90
CA GLU A 96 0.38 -13.59 4.60
C GLU A 96 1.58 -14.47 4.98
N LYS A 97 2.79 -14.00 4.70
CA LYS A 97 4.01 -14.68 5.13
C LYS A 97 4.11 -14.78 6.65
N ARG A 98 3.76 -13.70 7.36
CA ARG A 98 3.68 -13.73 8.83
C ARG A 98 2.62 -14.70 9.33
N ASN A 99 1.45 -14.74 8.73
CA ASN A 99 0.40 -15.69 9.08
C ASN A 99 0.87 -17.13 8.87
N SER A 100 1.63 -17.39 7.80
CA SER A 100 2.23 -18.70 7.54
C SER A 100 3.24 -19.11 8.62
N ILE A 101 4.01 -18.16 9.15
CA ILE A 101 4.91 -18.42 10.29
C ILE A 101 4.12 -18.75 11.55
N LEU A 102 3.04 -18.02 11.82
CA LEU A 102 2.30 -18.13 13.07
C LEU A 102 1.37 -19.34 13.14
N TRP A 103 0.77 -19.72 12.02
CA TRP A 103 -0.35 -20.66 12.01
C TRP A 103 -0.18 -21.87 11.08
N TYR A 104 0.81 -21.84 10.18
CA TYR A 104 0.96 -22.85 9.13
C TYR A 104 2.39 -23.43 9.05
N ASP A 105 3.12 -23.45 10.15
CA ASP A 105 4.44 -24.08 10.29
C ASP A 105 5.44 -23.66 9.18
N ASN A 106 5.46 -22.38 8.83
CA ASN A 106 6.29 -21.82 7.76
C ASN A 106 5.97 -22.39 6.35
N ASN A 107 4.77 -22.86 6.12
CA ASN A 107 4.36 -23.26 4.78
C ASN A 107 4.06 -22.01 3.93
N PHE A 108 5.05 -21.57 3.17
CA PHE A 108 4.98 -20.37 2.32
C PHE A 108 4.45 -20.72 0.93
N VAL A 109 3.20 -20.34 0.65
CA VAL A 109 2.56 -20.53 -0.65
C VAL A 109 2.19 -19.17 -1.24
N GLY A 110 2.79 -18.81 -2.38
CA GLY A 110 2.46 -17.56 -3.09
C GLY A 110 2.80 -16.28 -2.34
N THR A 111 3.70 -16.33 -1.35
CA THR A 111 4.04 -15.17 -0.52
C THR A 111 5.14 -14.29 -1.10
N GLU A 112 5.92 -14.80 -2.04
CA GLU A 112 7.00 -14.06 -2.69
C GLU A 112 6.52 -13.37 -3.97
N LEU A 113 7.02 -12.17 -4.21
CA LEU A 113 6.78 -11.42 -5.42
C LEU A 113 8.06 -11.38 -6.28
N ASP A 114 7.89 -11.21 -7.59
CA ASP A 114 8.97 -11.17 -8.54
C ASP A 114 9.98 -10.05 -8.22
N PRO A 115 11.27 -10.35 -7.96
CA PRO A 115 12.26 -9.35 -7.61
C PRO A 115 12.67 -8.46 -8.80
N GLU A 116 12.48 -8.92 -10.04
CA GLU A 116 12.91 -8.20 -11.26
C GLU A 116 11.92 -7.12 -11.70
N LEU A 117 10.66 -7.22 -11.24
CA LEU A 117 9.64 -6.21 -11.52
C LEU A 117 9.99 -4.88 -10.82
N SER A 118 9.92 -3.76 -11.54
CA SER A 118 9.97 -2.42 -10.95
C SER A 118 8.73 -1.62 -11.34
N TYR A 119 7.98 -1.19 -10.36
CA TYR A 119 6.79 -0.36 -10.58
C TYR A 119 7.13 1.05 -11.09
N ALA A 120 8.29 1.60 -10.69
CA ALA A 120 8.78 2.86 -11.23
C ALA A 120 9.04 2.76 -12.73
N LYS A 121 9.69 1.67 -13.20
CA LYS A 121 9.91 1.43 -14.63
C LYS A 121 8.61 1.18 -15.40
N VAL A 122 7.64 0.51 -14.79
CA VAL A 122 6.30 0.34 -15.41
C VAL A 122 5.63 1.71 -15.57
N ALA A 123 5.72 2.58 -14.57
CA ALA A 123 5.19 3.95 -14.67
C ALA A 123 5.87 4.74 -15.81
N GLU A 124 7.20 4.65 -15.94
CA GLU A 124 7.95 5.25 -17.05
C GLU A 124 7.49 4.71 -18.40
N GLY A 125 7.27 3.39 -18.50
CA GLY A 125 6.71 2.74 -19.69
C GLY A 125 5.31 3.23 -20.07
N CYS A 126 4.54 3.72 -19.10
CA CYS A 126 3.24 4.38 -19.33
C CYS A 126 3.36 5.89 -19.61
N GLY A 127 4.58 6.44 -19.68
CA GLY A 127 4.81 7.89 -19.88
C GLY A 127 4.67 8.72 -18.60
N LEU A 128 4.67 8.08 -17.43
CA LEU A 128 4.59 8.72 -16.12
C LEU A 128 5.97 8.86 -15.48
N LYS A 129 6.07 9.63 -14.39
CA LYS A 129 7.32 9.77 -13.66
C LYS A 129 7.51 8.62 -12.67
N GLY A 130 8.56 7.82 -12.86
CA GLY A 130 9.02 6.78 -11.94
C GLY A 130 10.23 7.25 -11.13
N VAL A 131 10.28 6.94 -9.84
CA VAL A 131 11.42 7.24 -8.96
C VAL A 131 11.68 6.03 -8.05
N ILE A 132 12.92 5.57 -8.00
CA ILE A 132 13.34 4.51 -7.06
C ILE A 132 14.12 5.17 -5.94
N VAL A 133 13.76 4.88 -4.69
CA VAL A 133 14.41 5.40 -3.49
C VAL A 133 14.80 4.28 -2.53
N LYS A 134 15.94 4.45 -1.84
CA LYS A 134 16.51 3.44 -0.93
C LYS A 134 16.80 4.01 0.46
N THR A 135 16.73 5.32 0.62
CA THR A 135 17.02 6.00 1.88
C THR A 135 15.88 6.92 2.29
N MET A 136 15.80 7.27 3.58
CA MET A 136 14.81 8.21 4.10
C MET A 136 14.96 9.62 3.54
N ASP A 137 16.20 10.04 3.27
CA ASP A 137 16.47 11.36 2.69
C ASP A 137 15.99 11.42 1.24
N GLU A 138 16.26 10.38 0.44
CA GLU A 138 15.73 10.25 -0.92
C GLU A 138 14.21 10.25 -0.93
N LEU A 139 13.56 9.50 -0.02
CA LEU A 139 12.11 9.45 0.08
C LEU A 139 11.53 10.83 0.44
N THR A 140 12.12 11.50 1.42
CA THR A 140 11.67 12.83 1.87
C THR A 140 11.76 13.86 0.75
N ASN A 141 12.86 13.88 0.02
CA ASN A 141 13.08 14.79 -1.09
C ASN A 141 12.14 14.48 -2.26
N SER A 142 12.02 13.19 -2.62
CA SER A 142 11.14 12.76 -3.72
C SER A 142 9.67 13.05 -3.42
N LEU A 143 9.20 12.85 -2.18
CA LEU A 143 7.83 13.19 -1.77
C LEU A 143 7.57 14.69 -1.87
N ARG A 144 8.50 15.53 -1.40
CA ARG A 144 8.35 16.98 -1.49
C ARG A 144 8.23 17.42 -2.94
N THR A 145 9.18 16.99 -3.77
CA THR A 145 9.19 17.31 -5.21
C THR A 145 7.93 16.81 -5.90
N ALA A 146 7.51 15.57 -5.67
CA ALA A 146 6.31 15.02 -6.28
C ALA A 146 5.04 15.78 -5.90
N CYS A 147 4.91 16.20 -4.62
CA CYS A 147 3.77 17.01 -4.18
C CYS A 147 3.74 18.39 -4.83
N GLU A 148 4.89 19.01 -5.03
CA GLU A 148 5.01 20.30 -5.73
C GLU A 148 4.67 20.16 -7.21
N GLU A 149 5.18 19.12 -7.86
CA GLU A 149 4.97 18.83 -9.29
C GLU A 149 3.52 18.43 -9.64
N GLN A 150 2.72 17.96 -8.68
CA GLN A 150 1.29 17.71 -8.92
C GLN A 150 0.53 18.96 -9.41
N SER A 151 0.93 20.14 -8.96
CA SER A 151 0.32 21.40 -9.42
C SER A 151 0.64 21.70 -10.89
N ASN A 152 1.69 21.08 -11.43
CA ASN A 152 2.13 21.20 -12.82
C ASN A 152 1.67 20.01 -13.68
N GLY A 153 0.75 19.19 -13.16
CA GLY A 153 0.20 18.05 -13.89
C GLY A 153 1.08 16.79 -13.92
N VAL A 154 2.13 16.71 -13.07
CA VAL A 154 3.05 15.56 -13.06
C VAL A 154 2.59 14.53 -12.05
N THR A 155 2.22 13.34 -12.55
CA THR A 155 1.97 12.14 -11.75
C THR A 155 3.28 11.41 -11.48
N THR A 156 3.56 11.12 -10.21
CA THR A 156 4.81 10.46 -9.78
C THR A 156 4.54 9.18 -9.00
N PHE A 157 5.24 8.10 -9.38
CA PHE A 157 5.29 6.83 -8.66
C PHE A 157 6.65 6.68 -8.00
N ILE A 158 6.67 6.61 -6.67
CA ILE A 158 7.89 6.47 -5.85
C ILE A 158 7.95 5.04 -5.35
N GLU A 159 8.89 4.26 -5.86
CA GLU A 159 9.16 2.89 -5.43
C GLU A 159 10.22 2.90 -4.33
N VAL A 160 9.82 2.56 -3.12
CA VAL A 160 10.68 2.52 -1.93
C VAL A 160 11.20 1.11 -1.73
N ILE A 161 12.48 0.90 -1.94
CA ILE A 161 13.11 -0.41 -1.78
C ILE A 161 13.33 -0.71 -0.30
N LEU A 162 12.75 -1.80 0.15
CA LEU A 162 12.84 -2.29 1.52
C LEU A 162 13.46 -3.69 1.56
N ASN A 163 13.91 -4.12 2.75
CA ASN A 163 14.27 -5.50 3.01
C ASN A 163 13.03 -6.38 3.23
N GLN A 164 13.20 -7.69 3.30
CA GLN A 164 12.14 -8.66 3.55
C GLN A 164 11.85 -8.91 5.04
N GLU A 165 12.38 -8.10 5.93
CA GLU A 165 12.12 -8.20 7.35
C GLU A 165 10.63 -7.99 7.66
N LEU A 166 10.06 -8.89 8.45
CA LEU A 166 8.63 -8.86 8.75
C LEU A 166 8.26 -7.94 9.92
N GLY A 167 9.19 -7.26 10.52
CA GLY A 167 8.98 -6.36 11.65
C GLY A 167 8.09 -6.92 12.77
N GLU A 168 8.06 -6.29 13.93
CA GLU A 168 7.15 -6.67 15.01
C GLU A 168 5.68 -6.38 14.63
N PRO A 169 4.72 -7.24 15.05
CA PRO A 169 3.30 -6.94 14.88
C PRO A 169 2.95 -5.69 15.71
N PHE A 170 2.25 -4.76 15.09
CA PHE A 170 1.79 -3.55 15.79
C PHE A 170 0.69 -3.85 16.85
N ARG A 171 0.08 -5.04 16.80
CA ARG A 171 -0.88 -5.54 17.79
C ARG A 171 -0.41 -6.88 18.32
N ARG A 172 -0.20 -6.98 19.62
CA ARG A 172 0.21 -8.23 20.29
C ARG A 172 -0.90 -9.31 20.24
N ASP A 173 -2.15 -8.91 20.22
CA ASP A 173 -3.30 -9.81 20.12
C ASP A 173 -3.45 -10.45 18.72
N ALA A 174 -2.90 -9.82 17.69
CA ALA A 174 -2.84 -10.40 16.35
C ALA A 174 -1.93 -11.64 16.27
N MET A 175 -1.12 -11.89 17.29
CA MET A 175 -0.27 -13.09 17.42
C MET A 175 -1.01 -14.28 18.03
N LYS A 176 -2.22 -14.09 18.56
CA LYS A 176 -3.01 -15.16 19.17
C LYS A 176 -3.93 -15.75 18.10
N LYS A 177 -3.96 -17.09 18.03
CA LYS A 177 -5.01 -17.78 17.27
C LYS A 177 -6.38 -17.31 17.79
N PRO A 178 -7.36 -17.03 16.92
CA PRO A 178 -8.73 -16.78 17.37
C PRO A 178 -9.19 -18.00 18.19
N VAL A 179 -9.56 -17.79 19.44
CA VAL A 179 -9.86 -18.89 20.35
C VAL A 179 -11.27 -19.43 20.13
N GLU A 180 -12.20 -18.58 19.69
CA GLU A 180 -13.58 -19.02 19.39
C GLU A 180 -14.23 -18.01 18.43
N VAL A 181 -14.82 -18.53 17.36
CA VAL A 181 -15.85 -17.82 16.59
C VAL A 181 -17.17 -18.46 16.95
N ALA A 182 -18.15 -17.69 17.40
CA ALA A 182 -19.45 -18.20 17.80
C ALA A 182 -20.07 -19.08 16.69
N GLY A 183 -20.30 -20.37 17.01
CA GLY A 183 -20.88 -21.34 16.09
C GLY A 183 -19.87 -22.14 15.25
N ILE A 184 -18.57 -21.94 15.44
CA ILE A 184 -17.53 -22.75 14.77
C ILE A 184 -16.67 -23.39 15.84
N ASN A 185 -16.64 -24.74 15.84
CA ASN A 185 -15.74 -25.49 16.71
C ASN A 185 -14.32 -25.46 16.08
N PRO A 186 -13.29 -24.93 16.79
CA PRO A 186 -11.93 -24.91 16.27
C PRO A 186 -11.38 -26.28 15.88
N ASP A 187 -11.84 -27.35 16.55
CA ASP A 187 -11.41 -28.72 16.26
C ASP A 187 -11.97 -29.23 14.92
N ASP A 188 -13.12 -28.72 14.49
CA ASP A 188 -13.71 -29.08 13.19
C ASP A 188 -12.98 -28.39 12.02
N MET A 189 -12.39 -27.21 12.24
CA MET A 189 -11.62 -26.50 11.22
C MET A 189 -10.27 -27.15 10.91
N SER A 190 -9.68 -27.88 11.86
CA SER A 190 -8.40 -28.55 11.68
C SER A 190 -8.48 -29.83 10.84
N GLN A 191 -9.68 -30.39 10.67
CA GLN A 191 -9.89 -31.66 9.94
C GLN A 191 -10.14 -31.44 8.43
N GLU A 192 -10.63 -30.29 8.01
CA GLU A 192 -10.90 -30.01 6.59
C GLU A 192 -9.67 -29.55 5.79
N GLN A 193 -8.57 -29.24 6.45
CA GLN A 193 -7.34 -28.73 5.77
C GLN A 193 -6.31 -29.83 5.43
N HIS A 194 -6.63 -31.10 5.70
CA HIS A 194 -5.76 -32.25 5.41
C HIS A 194 -6.37 -33.25 4.40
N GLY A 195 -7.35 -32.80 3.61
CA GLY A 195 -7.95 -33.59 2.53
C GLY A 195 -7.43 -33.22 1.15
#